data_381186c65f0cb37b9405f22450f20013
#
_entry.id   381186c65f0cb37b9405f22450f20013
#
_cell.length_a   1.000
_cell.length_b   1.000
_cell.length_c   1.000
_cell.angle_alpha   90.00
_cell.angle_beta   90.00
_cell.angle_gamma   90.00
#
_symmetry.space_group_name_H-M   'P 1'
#
loop_
_entity.id
_entity.type
_entity.pdbx_description
1 polymer ?
#
loop_
_entity_poly.entity_id
_entity_poly.type
_entity_poly.pdbx_seq_one_letter_code
_entity_poly.pdbx_strand_id
1 'polypeptide(L)'
;MAKYKSFLKALANPFTSKSTKDPNEEDLEKIAAQEQKQFPFEVLVAATNNFHPTLKLGEGGFGPVYKGKLVDGREIAVKKLSRSSAQGKKEFLSESKLLARVQHRNVVNLLGYCVHAAEKLLVYQYVVNESLDKILFKGDGGGDEFDWKRRYDVITGIAKGLVYLHEEAHCRIIHRDIKPSNILLDHKWVPKISDFGMARLYPEDQTHINTRVAGTNGYMAPEYLVHGHLSDKADVFSFGVVVLELISGQKNSRFNRDPECRSLLEWVYKLYKKQRIMEVIDPRIVSSADPHQVVMCIQIGLLCVQSDPKTRPDMSRVVLILSKKPTILEEPSRPGHPGTRYTLPRRPTAPASASASASSASTQSQSFGSTLNSTASASASATATSTSATDPHGKRPMTY
;
A
#
# COMPACT_ATOMS: atom_id res chain seq x y z
N MET A 1 4.17 -16.55 -29.34
CA MET A 1 3.43 -16.93 -28.12
C MET A 1 4.22 -17.77 -27.13
N ALA A 2 4.99 -18.81 -27.55
CA ALA A 2 5.78 -19.63 -26.62
C ALA A 2 6.91 -18.86 -25.91
N LYS A 3 7.63 -17.97 -26.58
CA LYS A 3 8.68 -17.11 -25.97
C LYS A 3 8.12 -16.13 -24.93
N TYR A 4 6.88 -15.67 -25.10
CA TYR A 4 6.19 -14.76 -24.19
C TYR A 4 5.78 -15.47 -22.88
N LYS A 5 5.29 -16.71 -22.97
CA LYS A 5 4.97 -17.54 -21.76
C LYS A 5 6.21 -17.90 -20.95
N SER A 6 7.36 -18.11 -21.60
CA SER A 6 8.63 -18.33 -20.95
C SER A 6 9.14 -17.10 -20.20
N PHE A 7 8.93 -15.91 -20.78
CA PHE A 7 9.28 -14.63 -20.19
C PHE A 7 8.43 -14.31 -18.94
N LEU A 8 7.11 -14.53 -19.02
CA LEU A 8 6.20 -14.37 -17.88
C LEU A 8 6.51 -15.35 -16.74
N LYS A 9 6.91 -16.59 -17.05
CA LYS A 9 7.42 -17.56 -16.04
C LYS A 9 8.69 -17.07 -15.35
N ALA A 10 9.60 -16.44 -16.07
CA ALA A 10 10.82 -15.85 -15.50
C ALA A 10 10.51 -14.61 -14.64
N LEU A 11 9.45 -13.88 -14.92
CA LEU A 11 8.98 -12.73 -14.13
C LEU A 11 8.18 -13.15 -12.89
N ALA A 12 7.40 -14.23 -12.99
CA ALA A 12 6.60 -14.75 -11.87
C ALA A 12 7.43 -15.47 -10.81
N ASN A 13 8.62 -15.97 -11.14
CA ASN A 13 9.47 -16.82 -10.30
C ASN A 13 10.82 -16.20 -9.82
N PRO A 14 10.95 -14.92 -9.48
CA PRO A 14 12.18 -14.47 -8.82
C PRO A 14 12.25 -14.83 -7.33
N PHE A 15 11.21 -15.48 -6.76
CA PHE A 15 11.07 -15.68 -5.32
C PHE A 15 10.79 -17.11 -4.83
N THR A 16 10.71 -18.10 -5.73
CA THR A 16 10.67 -19.50 -5.30
C THR A 16 12.09 -20.04 -5.22
N SER A 17 12.51 -20.19 -4.00
CA SER A 17 13.65 -20.93 -3.47
C SER A 17 14.41 -21.83 -4.45
N LYS A 18 15.61 -21.40 -4.82
CA LYS A 18 16.85 -22.18 -4.74
C LYS A 18 17.95 -21.13 -4.87
N SER A 19 18.93 -21.18 -3.97
CA SER A 19 20.16 -20.44 -3.95
C SER A 19 20.66 -20.07 -5.37
N THR A 20 20.17 -18.97 -5.90
CA THR A 20 20.78 -18.32 -7.07
C THR A 20 21.54 -17.13 -6.53
N LYS A 21 22.82 -17.06 -6.89
CA LYS A 21 23.70 -15.90 -6.64
C LYS A 21 22.91 -14.62 -6.92
N ASP A 22 23.04 -13.62 -6.05
CA ASP A 22 22.49 -12.29 -6.33
C ASP A 22 22.91 -11.87 -7.75
N PRO A 23 21.97 -11.36 -8.59
CA PRO A 23 22.31 -10.95 -9.94
C PRO A 23 23.41 -9.90 -9.88
N ASN A 24 24.49 -10.10 -10.64
CA ASN A 24 25.59 -9.16 -10.73
C ASN A 24 25.14 -7.88 -11.43
N GLU A 25 25.96 -6.84 -11.45
CA GLU A 25 25.61 -5.55 -12.07
C GLU A 25 25.28 -5.69 -13.57
N GLU A 26 25.98 -6.56 -14.29
CA GLU A 26 25.74 -6.82 -15.73
C GLU A 26 24.38 -7.45 -15.99
N ASP A 27 23.90 -8.35 -15.10
CA ASP A 27 22.56 -8.94 -15.22
C ASP A 27 21.47 -7.90 -14.95
N LEU A 28 21.71 -6.97 -14.02
CA LEU A 28 20.82 -5.84 -13.74
C LEU A 28 20.69 -4.90 -14.93
N GLU A 29 21.82 -4.57 -15.57
CA GLU A 29 21.85 -3.75 -16.76
C GLU A 29 21.14 -4.40 -17.95
N LYS A 30 21.41 -5.67 -18.20
CA LYS A 30 20.76 -6.43 -19.31
C LYS A 30 19.25 -6.46 -19.15
N ILE A 31 18.75 -6.62 -17.93
CA ILE A 31 17.31 -6.69 -17.65
C ILE A 31 16.66 -5.31 -17.83
N ALA A 32 17.31 -4.23 -17.38
CA ALA A 32 16.80 -2.88 -17.51
C ALA A 32 16.94 -2.34 -18.95
N ALA A 33 18.03 -2.71 -19.65
CA ALA A 33 18.33 -2.26 -21.02
C ALA A 33 17.38 -2.79 -22.10
N GLN A 34 16.66 -3.88 -21.83
CA GLN A 34 15.77 -4.48 -22.84
C GLN A 34 14.55 -3.63 -23.20
N GLU A 35 14.14 -2.70 -22.31
CA GLU A 35 12.86 -2.01 -22.47
C GLU A 35 12.88 -0.52 -22.08
N GLN A 36 14.01 0.03 -21.58
CA GLN A 36 14.07 1.40 -21.08
C GLN A 36 15.32 2.18 -21.49
N LYS A 37 15.18 3.51 -21.49
CA LYS A 37 16.29 4.42 -21.75
C LYS A 37 17.27 4.45 -20.60
N GLN A 38 18.54 4.13 -20.86
CA GLN A 38 19.63 4.33 -19.93
C GLN A 38 20.07 5.82 -19.97
N PHE A 39 20.19 6.43 -18.80
CA PHE A 39 20.72 7.78 -18.64
C PHE A 39 22.19 7.72 -18.19
N PRO A 40 23.12 8.48 -18.80
CA PRO A 40 24.45 8.63 -18.27
C PRO A 40 24.42 9.24 -16.87
N PHE A 41 25.29 8.76 -15.97
CA PHE A 41 25.32 9.22 -14.58
C PHE A 41 25.63 10.72 -14.47
N GLU A 42 26.57 11.21 -15.28
CA GLU A 42 27.00 12.60 -15.34
C GLU A 42 25.85 13.55 -15.74
N VAL A 43 24.95 13.08 -16.61
CA VAL A 43 23.74 13.82 -16.99
C VAL A 43 22.81 13.99 -15.80
N LEU A 44 22.65 12.96 -14.99
CA LEU A 44 21.79 13.01 -13.80
C LEU A 44 22.43 13.82 -12.67
N VAL A 45 23.75 13.73 -12.50
CA VAL A 45 24.52 14.59 -11.59
C VAL A 45 24.36 16.06 -11.96
N ALA A 46 24.55 16.41 -13.24
CA ALA A 46 24.36 17.78 -13.72
C ALA A 46 22.90 18.25 -13.54
N ALA A 47 21.93 17.42 -13.95
CA ALA A 47 20.51 17.75 -13.87
C ALA A 47 20.03 18.02 -12.43
N THR A 48 20.61 17.34 -11.43
CA THR A 48 20.22 17.42 -10.02
C THR A 48 21.17 18.30 -9.19
N ASN A 49 22.08 19.03 -9.84
CA ASN A 49 23.14 19.79 -9.17
C ASN A 49 23.86 18.94 -8.12
N ASN A 50 24.39 17.79 -8.56
CA ASN A 50 25.05 16.79 -7.71
C ASN A 50 24.14 16.30 -6.54
N PHE A 51 22.88 16.03 -6.82
CA PHE A 51 21.89 15.62 -5.83
C PHE A 51 21.81 16.60 -4.63
N HIS A 52 21.77 17.90 -4.95
CA HIS A 52 21.82 18.93 -3.93
C HIS A 52 20.61 18.85 -3.00
N PRO A 53 20.77 19.02 -1.67
CA PRO A 53 19.69 18.91 -0.69
C PRO A 53 18.48 19.81 -0.97
N THR A 54 18.67 21.00 -1.54
CA THR A 54 17.58 21.93 -1.90
C THR A 54 16.67 21.41 -3.00
N LEU A 55 17.12 20.44 -3.79
CA LEU A 55 16.35 19.79 -4.85
C LEU A 55 15.71 18.49 -4.39
N LYS A 56 15.84 18.14 -3.11
CA LYS A 56 15.24 16.95 -2.53
C LYS A 56 13.72 17.13 -2.42
N LEU A 57 12.96 16.31 -3.15
CA LEU A 57 11.49 16.30 -3.16
C LEU A 57 10.92 15.52 -1.97
N GLY A 58 11.63 14.48 -1.54
CA GLY A 58 11.23 13.63 -0.45
C GLY A 58 12.21 12.48 -0.23
N GLU A 59 12.00 11.75 0.86
CA GLU A 59 12.75 10.53 1.18
C GLU A 59 11.79 9.51 1.80
N GLY A 60 11.81 8.31 1.28
CA GLY A 60 11.07 7.17 1.81
C GLY A 60 12.01 6.05 2.24
N GLY A 61 11.47 4.90 2.63
CA GLY A 61 12.24 3.70 2.98
C GLY A 61 13.16 3.21 1.86
N PHE A 62 12.98 3.70 0.65
CA PHE A 62 13.67 3.27 -0.57
C PHE A 62 14.78 4.23 -1.03
N GLY A 63 14.89 5.36 -0.38
CA GLY A 63 15.88 6.38 -0.64
C GLY A 63 15.31 7.74 -1.04
N PRO A 64 16.18 8.75 -1.19
CA PRO A 64 15.79 10.10 -1.53
C PRO A 64 15.42 10.26 -3.01
N VAL A 65 14.48 11.19 -3.28
CA VAL A 65 14.07 11.61 -4.62
C VAL A 65 14.46 13.07 -4.82
N TYR A 66 15.09 13.38 -5.94
CA TYR A 66 15.55 14.71 -6.27
C TYR A 66 14.87 15.25 -7.54
N LYS A 67 14.52 16.52 -7.54
CA LYS A 67 14.15 17.24 -8.75
C LYS A 67 15.40 17.44 -9.61
N GLY A 68 15.26 17.25 -10.92
CA GLY A 68 16.31 17.53 -11.89
C GLY A 68 15.77 18.27 -13.11
N LYS A 69 16.64 18.97 -13.83
CA LYS A 69 16.33 19.61 -15.10
C LYS A 69 17.36 19.19 -16.13
N LEU A 70 16.92 18.53 -17.18
CA LEU A 70 17.78 18.12 -18.29
C LEU A 70 18.17 19.31 -19.18
N VAL A 71 19.20 19.15 -19.98
CA VAL A 71 19.71 20.20 -20.90
C VAL A 71 18.63 20.62 -21.91
N ASP A 72 17.75 19.70 -22.30
CA ASP A 72 16.61 19.98 -23.19
C ASP A 72 15.43 20.71 -22.50
N GLY A 73 15.61 21.08 -21.22
CA GLY A 73 14.61 21.80 -20.43
C GLY A 73 13.58 20.94 -19.72
N ARG A 74 13.52 19.62 -19.99
CA ARG A 74 12.58 18.70 -19.33
C ARG A 74 12.91 18.58 -17.85
N GLU A 75 11.86 18.69 -17.02
CA GLU A 75 11.96 18.42 -15.58
C GLU A 75 11.76 16.92 -15.31
N ILE A 76 12.59 16.37 -14.44
CA ILE A 76 12.63 14.96 -14.05
C ILE A 76 12.64 14.82 -12.53
N ALA A 77 12.23 13.65 -12.03
CA ALA A 77 12.44 13.24 -10.66
C ALA A 77 13.38 12.01 -10.64
N VAL A 78 14.46 12.11 -9.89
CA VAL A 78 15.49 11.07 -9.82
C VAL A 78 15.45 10.43 -8.44
N LYS A 79 15.03 9.16 -8.36
CA LYS A 79 15.02 8.34 -7.14
C LYS A 79 16.36 7.64 -7.02
N LYS A 80 17.09 7.94 -5.95
CA LYS A 80 18.39 7.35 -5.65
C LYS A 80 18.21 6.22 -4.65
N LEU A 81 18.36 4.98 -5.13
CA LEU A 81 18.13 3.80 -4.29
C LEU A 81 19.30 3.54 -3.35
N SER A 82 19.00 2.96 -2.18
CA SER A 82 20.01 2.65 -1.17
C SER A 82 21.10 1.72 -1.72
N ARG A 83 22.37 2.12 -1.59
CA ARG A 83 23.55 1.41 -2.11
C ARG A 83 23.78 0.04 -1.47
N SER A 84 23.50 -0.07 -0.17
CA SER A 84 23.98 -1.21 0.65
C SER A 84 22.92 -2.28 0.92
N SER A 85 21.65 -2.05 0.55
CA SER A 85 20.60 -2.99 0.89
C SER A 85 20.30 -3.95 -0.26
N ALA A 86 20.24 -5.24 0.02
CA ALA A 86 19.66 -6.24 -0.88
C ALA A 86 18.24 -5.83 -1.31
N GLN A 87 17.56 -5.06 -0.47
CA GLN A 87 16.25 -4.49 -0.74
C GLN A 87 16.27 -3.46 -1.87
N GLY A 88 17.23 -2.51 -1.90
CA GLY A 88 17.35 -1.53 -2.97
C GLY A 88 17.59 -2.15 -4.35
N LYS A 89 18.36 -3.25 -4.42
CA LYS A 89 18.52 -4.02 -5.67
C LYS A 89 17.20 -4.65 -6.12
N LYS A 90 16.43 -5.24 -5.19
CA LYS A 90 15.13 -5.85 -5.49
C LYS A 90 14.11 -4.82 -5.97
N GLU A 91 14.11 -3.64 -5.37
CA GLU A 91 13.24 -2.53 -5.74
C GLU A 91 13.57 -1.98 -7.12
N PHE A 92 14.87 -1.73 -7.39
CA PHE A 92 15.32 -1.31 -8.72
C PHE A 92 14.81 -2.27 -9.81
N LEU A 93 14.99 -3.58 -9.60
CA LEU A 93 14.53 -4.61 -10.53
C LEU A 93 13.00 -4.64 -10.64
N SER A 94 12.30 -4.54 -9.52
CA SER A 94 10.84 -4.56 -9.50
C SER A 94 10.29 -3.35 -10.24
N GLU A 95 10.69 -2.12 -9.87
CA GLU A 95 10.20 -0.89 -10.48
C GLU A 95 10.59 -0.78 -11.96
N SER A 96 11.85 -1.06 -12.32
CA SER A 96 12.29 -0.99 -13.71
C SER A 96 11.56 -1.97 -14.62
N LYS A 97 11.31 -3.21 -14.17
CA LYS A 97 10.58 -4.21 -14.94
C LYS A 97 9.08 -3.93 -15.04
N LEU A 98 8.46 -3.56 -13.91
CA LEU A 98 7.02 -3.32 -13.86
C LEU A 98 6.63 -2.08 -14.66
N LEU A 99 7.38 -0.98 -14.48
CA LEU A 99 7.03 0.30 -15.08
C LEU A 99 7.53 0.46 -16.52
N ALA A 100 8.38 -0.45 -17.02
CA ALA A 100 8.87 -0.39 -18.40
C ALA A 100 7.76 -0.33 -19.44
N ARG A 101 6.66 -1.02 -19.19
CA ARG A 101 5.51 -1.15 -20.10
C ARG A 101 4.23 -0.51 -19.57
N VAL A 102 4.31 0.15 -18.42
CA VAL A 102 3.17 0.83 -17.80
C VAL A 102 3.12 2.26 -18.32
N GLN A 103 2.06 2.57 -19.07
CA GLN A 103 1.81 3.91 -19.57
C GLN A 103 0.33 4.25 -19.42
N HIS A 104 0.01 5.05 -18.39
CA HIS A 104 -1.34 5.50 -18.13
C HIS A 104 -1.35 6.89 -17.51
N ARG A 105 -2.38 7.70 -17.81
CA ARG A 105 -2.47 9.10 -17.32
C ARG A 105 -2.47 9.22 -15.80
N ASN A 106 -2.99 8.20 -15.09
CA ASN A 106 -3.10 8.16 -13.64
C ASN A 106 -2.02 7.29 -12.98
N VAL A 107 -0.94 6.98 -13.69
CA VAL A 107 0.25 6.29 -13.16
C VAL A 107 1.47 7.15 -13.50
N VAL A 108 2.45 7.20 -12.58
CA VAL A 108 3.71 7.91 -12.83
C VAL A 108 4.47 7.22 -13.97
N ASN A 109 5.03 8.02 -14.88
CA ASN A 109 5.78 7.48 -16.01
C ASN A 109 7.27 7.36 -15.65
N LEU A 110 7.82 6.16 -15.78
CA LEU A 110 9.25 5.91 -15.69
C LEU A 110 9.90 6.25 -17.04
N LEU A 111 10.81 7.21 -17.04
CA LEU A 111 11.51 7.69 -18.23
C LEU A 111 12.76 6.88 -18.54
N GLY A 112 13.31 6.20 -17.54
CA GLY A 112 14.49 5.38 -17.67
C GLY A 112 15.22 5.14 -16.36
N TYR A 113 16.46 4.68 -16.47
CA TYR A 113 17.27 4.29 -15.33
C TYR A 113 18.74 4.67 -15.52
N CYS A 114 19.50 4.58 -14.42
CA CYS A 114 20.97 4.62 -14.47
C CYS A 114 21.54 3.58 -13.49
N VAL A 115 22.49 2.79 -13.97
CA VAL A 115 23.36 1.95 -13.14
C VAL A 115 24.78 2.44 -13.37
N HIS A 116 25.45 2.89 -12.31
CA HIS A 116 26.82 3.39 -12.36
C HIS A 116 27.54 3.01 -11.07
N ALA A 117 28.48 2.09 -11.17
CA ALA A 117 29.14 1.47 -10.01
C ALA A 117 28.09 0.96 -8.99
N ALA A 118 28.16 1.38 -7.73
CA ALA A 118 27.19 1.01 -6.71
C ALA A 118 25.86 1.78 -6.78
N GLU A 119 25.78 2.84 -7.60
CA GLU A 119 24.59 3.70 -7.70
C GLU A 119 23.52 3.07 -8.60
N LYS A 120 22.27 3.11 -8.14
CA LYS A 120 21.09 2.71 -8.88
C LYS A 120 20.06 3.82 -8.82
N LEU A 121 19.74 4.38 -9.98
CA LEU A 121 18.86 5.53 -10.10
C LEU A 121 17.68 5.18 -11.01
N LEU A 122 16.49 5.59 -10.62
CA LEU A 122 15.30 5.56 -11.45
C LEU A 122 14.89 6.99 -11.80
N VAL A 123 14.57 7.21 -13.07
CA VAL A 123 14.26 8.54 -13.61
C VAL A 123 12.79 8.58 -14.01
N TYR A 124 12.02 9.43 -13.35
CA TYR A 124 10.59 9.60 -13.57
C TYR A 124 10.27 10.97 -14.15
N GLN A 125 9.11 11.07 -14.76
CA GLN A 125 8.50 12.36 -15.04
C GLN A 125 8.32 13.14 -13.74
N TYR A 126 8.73 14.40 -13.71
CA TYR A 126 8.48 15.28 -12.56
C TYR A 126 6.98 15.62 -12.49
N VAL A 127 6.42 15.56 -11.29
CA VAL A 127 5.02 15.89 -10.99
C VAL A 127 5.02 17.06 -10.01
N VAL A 128 4.34 18.17 -10.37
CA VAL A 128 4.62 19.49 -9.81
C VAL A 128 3.93 19.79 -8.49
N ASN A 129 2.70 19.26 -8.25
CA ASN A 129 1.86 19.65 -7.11
C ASN A 129 2.02 18.75 -5.88
N GLU A 130 3.22 18.18 -5.68
CA GLU A 130 3.50 17.36 -4.51
C GLU A 130 2.61 16.09 -4.36
N SER A 131 2.67 15.45 -3.21
CA SER A 131 1.84 14.28 -2.88
C SER A 131 0.54 14.71 -2.17
N LEU A 132 -0.49 13.91 -2.37
CA LEU A 132 -1.83 14.15 -1.83
C LEU A 132 -1.85 14.34 -0.31
N ASP A 133 -1.00 13.65 0.45
CA ASP A 133 -0.94 13.78 1.91
C ASP A 133 -0.47 15.18 2.34
N LYS A 134 0.45 15.79 1.61
CA LYS A 134 0.93 17.13 1.89
C LYS A 134 -0.14 18.19 1.66
N ILE A 135 -1.02 17.96 0.70
CA ILE A 135 -2.12 18.88 0.36
C ILE A 135 -3.30 18.64 1.29
N LEU A 136 -3.73 17.39 1.44
CA LEU A 136 -4.93 17.03 2.20
C LEU A 136 -4.80 17.31 3.70
N PHE A 137 -3.61 17.00 4.28
CA PHE A 137 -3.37 17.11 5.72
C PHE A 137 -2.57 18.36 6.12
N LYS A 138 -2.34 19.28 5.19
CA LYS A 138 -1.76 20.58 5.47
C LYS A 138 -2.75 21.38 6.33
N GLY A 139 -2.28 21.96 7.43
CA GLY A 139 -3.09 22.85 8.26
C GLY A 139 -3.65 24.05 7.48
N ASP A 140 -4.28 24.97 8.14
CA ASP A 140 -5.20 26.03 7.71
C ASP A 140 -4.94 26.84 6.41
N GLY A 141 -3.94 26.50 5.62
CA GLY A 141 -3.52 27.26 4.43
C GLY A 141 -3.91 26.71 3.05
N GLY A 142 -4.68 25.62 2.95
CA GLY A 142 -4.96 24.96 1.65
C GLY A 142 -6.43 24.72 1.30
N GLY A 143 -7.36 25.31 2.07
CA GLY A 143 -8.79 24.97 1.99
C GLY A 143 -9.46 25.29 0.66
N ASP A 144 -9.20 26.46 0.11
CA ASP A 144 -9.94 26.96 -1.07
C ASP A 144 -9.45 26.32 -2.40
N GLU A 145 -8.20 25.90 -2.46
CA GLU A 145 -7.66 25.31 -3.69
C GLU A 145 -8.00 23.83 -3.88
N PHE A 146 -8.25 23.06 -2.81
CA PHE A 146 -8.53 21.64 -2.88
C PHE A 146 -9.98 21.34 -2.50
N ASP A 147 -10.90 21.89 -3.30
CA ASP A 147 -12.35 21.80 -3.18
C ASP A 147 -12.89 20.37 -3.42
N TRP A 148 -14.20 20.19 -3.27
CA TRP A 148 -14.86 18.91 -3.51
C TRP A 148 -14.67 18.41 -4.94
N LYS A 149 -14.77 19.28 -5.93
CA LYS A 149 -14.62 18.90 -7.34
C LYS A 149 -13.25 18.24 -7.59
N ARG A 150 -12.17 18.88 -7.10
CA ARG A 150 -10.81 18.33 -7.22
C ARG A 150 -10.64 17.02 -6.47
N ARG A 151 -11.21 16.90 -5.25
CA ARG A 151 -11.19 15.63 -4.50
C ARG A 151 -11.92 14.52 -5.24
N TYR A 152 -13.07 14.81 -5.84
CA TYR A 152 -13.82 13.85 -6.63
C TYR A 152 -13.06 13.42 -7.89
N ASP A 153 -12.43 14.37 -8.59
CA ASP A 153 -11.57 14.09 -9.75
C ASP A 153 -10.37 13.24 -9.35
N VAL A 154 -9.79 13.47 -8.17
CA VAL A 154 -8.70 12.66 -7.61
C VAL A 154 -9.18 11.24 -7.29
N ILE A 155 -10.32 11.07 -6.60
CA ILE A 155 -10.92 9.75 -6.35
C ILE A 155 -11.10 8.98 -7.66
N THR A 156 -11.72 9.63 -8.65
CA THR A 156 -11.99 9.03 -9.96
C THR A 156 -10.70 8.67 -10.69
N GLY A 157 -9.69 9.52 -10.62
CA GLY A 157 -8.41 9.28 -11.29
C GLY A 157 -7.62 8.12 -10.65
N ILE A 158 -7.59 8.04 -9.32
CA ILE A 158 -6.96 6.90 -8.62
C ILE A 158 -7.68 5.60 -9.01
N ALA A 159 -9.01 5.58 -9.01
CA ALA A 159 -9.80 4.42 -9.41
C ALA A 159 -9.44 3.96 -10.84
N LYS A 160 -9.36 4.88 -11.80
CA LYS A 160 -8.94 4.57 -13.19
C LYS A 160 -7.51 4.04 -13.28
N GLY A 161 -6.59 4.60 -12.48
CA GLY A 161 -5.22 4.09 -12.40
C GLY A 161 -5.16 2.65 -11.89
N LEU A 162 -5.99 2.30 -10.89
CA LEU A 162 -6.08 0.95 -10.36
C LEU A 162 -6.76 -0.02 -11.33
N VAL A 163 -7.81 0.39 -12.08
CA VAL A 163 -8.36 -0.43 -13.17
C VAL A 163 -7.27 -0.79 -14.15
N TYR A 164 -6.49 0.21 -14.60
CA TYR A 164 -5.41 -0.04 -15.53
C TYR A 164 -4.39 -1.05 -14.98
N LEU A 165 -3.96 -0.91 -13.73
CA LEU A 165 -2.98 -1.83 -13.11
C LEU A 165 -3.53 -3.24 -12.91
N HIS A 166 -4.81 -3.36 -12.53
CA HIS A 166 -5.42 -4.65 -12.19
C HIS A 166 -5.95 -5.41 -13.40
N GLU A 167 -6.41 -4.71 -14.46
CA GLU A 167 -7.22 -5.31 -15.51
C GLU A 167 -6.70 -5.04 -16.94
N GLU A 168 -6.15 -3.84 -17.21
CA GLU A 168 -5.82 -3.39 -18.57
C GLU A 168 -4.32 -3.50 -18.90
N ALA A 169 -3.44 -3.54 -17.91
CA ALA A 169 -2.00 -3.69 -18.14
C ALA A 169 -1.66 -5.07 -18.73
N HIS A 170 -0.53 -5.17 -19.43
CA HIS A 170 -0.08 -6.45 -20.02
C HIS A 170 0.02 -7.62 -19.05
N CYS A 171 0.12 -7.33 -17.77
CA CYS A 171 0.08 -8.28 -16.68
C CYS A 171 -0.54 -7.58 -15.47
N ARG A 172 -1.32 -8.31 -14.69
CA ARG A 172 -1.96 -7.78 -13.49
C ARG A 172 -0.91 -7.35 -12.48
N ILE A 173 -0.96 -6.09 -12.06
CA ILE A 173 -0.03 -5.48 -11.11
C ILE A 173 -0.79 -5.12 -9.85
N ILE A 174 -0.35 -5.63 -8.69
CA ILE A 174 -0.82 -5.21 -7.37
C ILE A 174 0.20 -4.25 -6.78
N HIS A 175 -0.22 -3.05 -6.42
CA HIS A 175 0.65 -1.98 -5.95
C HIS A 175 1.15 -2.20 -4.52
N ARG A 176 0.28 -2.63 -3.59
CA ARG A 176 0.53 -2.98 -2.18
C ARG A 176 0.79 -1.80 -1.23
N ASP A 177 0.92 -0.58 -1.74
CA ASP A 177 1.17 0.60 -0.90
C ASP A 177 0.38 1.83 -1.39
N ILE A 178 -0.90 1.64 -1.70
CA ILE A 178 -1.80 2.75 -2.03
C ILE A 178 -2.08 3.55 -0.76
N LYS A 179 -1.67 4.82 -0.78
CA LYS A 179 -1.81 5.79 0.31
C LYS A 179 -1.64 7.22 -0.21
N PRO A 180 -2.07 8.26 0.50
CA PRO A 180 -1.99 9.64 0.01
C PRO A 180 -0.57 10.10 -0.35
N SER A 181 0.47 9.66 0.35
CA SER A 181 1.85 10.06 0.02
C SER A 181 2.39 9.44 -1.27
N ASN A 182 1.74 8.39 -1.79
CA ASN A 182 2.08 7.75 -3.06
C ASN A 182 1.14 8.16 -4.21
N ILE A 183 0.29 9.15 -3.99
CA ILE A 183 -0.53 9.80 -5.02
C ILE A 183 0.03 11.19 -5.26
N LEU A 184 0.65 11.39 -6.42
CA LEU A 184 1.19 12.68 -6.83
C LEU A 184 0.14 13.42 -7.67
N LEU A 185 0.13 14.75 -7.60
CA LEU A 185 -0.81 15.58 -8.35
C LEU A 185 -0.05 16.41 -9.39
N ASP A 186 -0.49 16.36 -10.65
CA ASP A 186 0.12 17.18 -11.70
C ASP A 186 -0.45 18.62 -11.69
N HIS A 187 0.05 19.48 -12.59
CA HIS A 187 -0.37 20.88 -12.71
C HIS A 187 -1.87 21.08 -12.98
N LYS A 188 -2.57 20.03 -13.43
CA LYS A 188 -4.03 20.01 -13.64
C LYS A 188 -4.78 19.27 -12.53
N TRP A 189 -4.11 18.96 -11.41
CA TRP A 189 -4.65 18.19 -10.30
C TRP A 189 -4.99 16.72 -10.69
N VAL A 190 -4.46 16.23 -11.80
CA VAL A 190 -4.64 14.83 -12.19
C VAL A 190 -3.77 13.94 -11.29
N PRO A 191 -4.37 12.97 -10.57
CA PRO A 191 -3.62 12.08 -9.70
C PRO A 191 -2.80 11.08 -10.50
N LYS A 192 -1.61 10.79 -10.00
CA LYS A 192 -0.68 9.79 -10.53
C LYS A 192 -0.23 8.87 -9.40
N ILE A 193 -0.56 7.59 -9.50
CA ILE A 193 -0.07 6.54 -8.60
C ILE A 193 1.44 6.41 -8.79
N SER A 194 2.19 6.42 -7.69
CA SER A 194 3.66 6.41 -7.68
C SER A 194 4.21 5.42 -6.64
N ASP A 195 5.50 5.15 -6.70
CA ASP A 195 6.26 4.27 -5.79
C ASP A 195 5.89 2.79 -5.88
N PHE A 196 6.36 2.14 -6.94
CA PHE A 196 6.13 0.72 -7.24
C PHE A 196 7.16 -0.22 -6.59
N GLY A 197 7.96 0.24 -5.64
CA GLY A 197 8.99 -0.56 -4.98
C GLY A 197 8.47 -1.83 -4.30
N MET A 198 7.22 -1.80 -3.83
CA MET A 198 6.55 -2.97 -3.23
C MET A 198 5.62 -3.71 -4.19
N ALA A 199 5.39 -3.22 -5.41
CA ALA A 199 4.45 -3.83 -6.34
C ALA A 199 4.81 -5.25 -6.74
N ARG A 200 3.80 -6.05 -7.13
CA ARG A 200 3.96 -7.44 -7.56
C ARG A 200 3.12 -7.73 -8.80
N LEU A 201 3.72 -8.54 -9.68
CA LEU A 201 2.98 -9.21 -10.73
C LEU A 201 2.10 -10.29 -10.14
N TYR A 202 0.87 -10.37 -10.62
CA TYR A 202 -0.11 -11.33 -10.16
C TYR A 202 -0.34 -12.39 -11.24
N PRO A 203 -0.12 -13.71 -10.94
CA PRO A 203 -0.40 -14.78 -11.88
C PRO A 203 -1.90 -14.87 -12.19
N GLU A 204 -2.25 -15.08 -13.46
CA GLU A 204 -3.65 -15.13 -13.91
C GLU A 204 -4.42 -16.34 -13.37
N ASP A 205 -3.70 -17.42 -13.01
CA ASP A 205 -4.24 -18.70 -12.56
C ASP A 205 -4.46 -18.80 -11.04
N GLN A 206 -4.17 -17.74 -10.29
CA GLN A 206 -4.25 -17.74 -8.83
C GLN A 206 -5.33 -16.80 -8.32
N THR A 207 -5.92 -17.13 -7.17
CA THR A 207 -6.88 -16.25 -6.46
C THR A 207 -6.19 -15.34 -5.44
N HIS A 208 -5.00 -15.69 -4.99
CA HIS A 208 -4.14 -14.90 -4.11
C HIS A 208 -2.70 -15.42 -4.15
N ILE A 209 -1.76 -14.57 -3.77
CA ILE A 209 -0.35 -14.92 -3.61
C ILE A 209 -0.01 -14.87 -2.13
N ASN A 210 0.61 -15.93 -1.61
CA ASN A 210 1.20 -15.89 -0.27
C ASN A 210 2.54 -15.16 -0.33
N THR A 211 2.66 -14.06 0.38
CA THR A 211 3.87 -13.24 0.38
C THR A 211 4.12 -12.61 1.74
N ARG A 212 5.38 -12.27 1.99
CA ARG A 212 5.73 -11.49 3.18
C ARG A 212 4.95 -10.18 3.19
N VAL A 213 4.31 -9.89 4.31
CA VAL A 213 3.56 -8.66 4.52
C VAL A 213 4.51 -7.45 4.42
N ALA A 214 4.14 -6.50 3.58
CA ALA A 214 4.83 -5.24 3.40
C ALA A 214 3.81 -4.19 2.97
N GLY A 215 3.94 -2.96 3.45
CA GLY A 215 3.01 -1.87 3.19
C GLY A 215 2.97 -0.90 4.37
N THR A 216 2.06 0.04 4.31
CA THR A 216 1.91 1.09 5.31
C THR A 216 0.76 0.77 6.27
N ASN A 217 1.03 0.80 7.57
CA ASN A 217 0.02 0.59 8.61
C ASN A 217 -1.17 1.54 8.42
N GLY A 218 -2.39 0.99 8.59
CA GLY A 218 -3.65 1.73 8.42
C GLY A 218 -4.22 1.70 7.01
N TYR A 219 -3.45 1.24 6.00
CA TYR A 219 -3.91 1.06 4.61
C TYR A 219 -3.92 -0.40 4.17
N MET A 220 -3.24 -1.28 4.90
CA MET A 220 -3.18 -2.71 4.55
C MET A 220 -4.50 -3.41 4.84
N ALA A 221 -4.95 -4.22 3.90
CA ALA A 221 -6.13 -5.07 4.04
C ALA A 221 -5.91 -6.13 5.13
N PRO A 222 -6.95 -6.48 5.93
CA PRO A 222 -6.81 -7.39 7.06
C PRO A 222 -6.33 -8.79 6.68
N GLU A 223 -6.85 -9.37 5.59
CA GLU A 223 -6.44 -10.70 5.10
C GLU A 223 -4.97 -10.73 4.67
N TYR A 224 -4.50 -9.61 4.12
CA TYR A 224 -3.12 -9.47 3.75
C TYR A 224 -2.22 -9.30 4.98
N LEU A 225 -2.63 -8.46 5.95
CA LEU A 225 -1.87 -8.22 7.18
C LEU A 225 -1.75 -9.47 8.05
N VAL A 226 -2.85 -10.25 8.19
CA VAL A 226 -2.91 -11.40 9.11
C VAL A 226 -2.38 -12.68 8.47
N HIS A 227 -2.69 -12.92 7.20
CA HIS A 227 -2.41 -14.19 6.52
C HIS A 227 -1.38 -14.08 5.40
N GLY A 228 -0.96 -12.88 5.01
CA GLY A 228 -0.09 -12.68 3.86
C GLY A 228 -0.80 -12.95 2.51
N HIS A 229 -2.11 -13.08 2.50
CA HIS A 229 -2.92 -13.33 1.30
C HIS A 229 -3.05 -12.05 0.48
N LEU A 230 -2.24 -11.92 -0.55
CA LEU A 230 -2.21 -10.77 -1.43
C LEU A 230 -3.09 -11.01 -2.66
N SER A 231 -4.01 -10.10 -2.93
CA SER A 231 -4.79 -10.02 -4.16
C SER A 231 -5.01 -8.54 -4.54
N ASP A 232 -5.63 -8.27 -5.70
CA ASP A 232 -6.08 -6.94 -6.11
C ASP A 232 -6.99 -6.29 -5.07
N LYS A 233 -7.76 -7.10 -4.32
CA LYS A 233 -8.63 -6.65 -3.23
C LYS A 233 -7.87 -5.97 -2.07
N ALA A 234 -6.56 -6.17 -1.96
CA ALA A 234 -5.73 -5.43 -1.02
C ALA A 234 -5.57 -3.96 -1.43
N ASP A 235 -5.36 -3.68 -2.72
CA ASP A 235 -5.31 -2.30 -3.24
C ASP A 235 -6.69 -1.63 -3.20
N VAL A 236 -7.76 -2.41 -3.44
CA VAL A 236 -9.15 -1.93 -3.29
C VAL A 236 -9.42 -1.47 -1.86
N PHE A 237 -8.98 -2.23 -0.86
CA PHE A 237 -9.10 -1.83 0.54
C PHE A 237 -8.35 -0.52 0.81
N SER A 238 -7.09 -0.43 0.36
CA SER A 238 -6.27 0.76 0.52
C SER A 238 -6.89 1.99 -0.17
N PHE A 239 -7.45 1.81 -1.37
CA PHE A 239 -8.21 2.84 -2.07
C PHE A 239 -9.41 3.32 -1.25
N GLY A 240 -10.18 2.40 -0.66
CA GLY A 240 -11.31 2.76 0.21
C GLY A 240 -10.89 3.63 1.39
N VAL A 241 -9.75 3.33 2.03
CA VAL A 241 -9.19 4.17 3.10
C VAL A 241 -8.88 5.57 2.57
N VAL A 242 -8.20 5.69 1.42
CA VAL A 242 -7.86 6.99 0.80
C VAL A 242 -9.11 7.79 0.47
N VAL A 243 -10.17 7.16 -0.04
CA VAL A 243 -11.45 7.83 -0.31
C VAL A 243 -12.04 8.44 0.96
N LEU A 244 -12.08 7.68 2.06
CA LEU A 244 -12.63 8.17 3.33
C LEU A 244 -11.75 9.27 3.94
N GLU A 245 -10.43 9.22 3.78
CA GLU A 245 -9.52 10.32 4.14
C GLU A 245 -9.77 11.58 3.31
N LEU A 246 -9.96 11.44 1.98
CA LEU A 246 -10.26 12.56 1.08
C LEU A 246 -11.56 13.28 1.44
N ILE A 247 -12.59 12.54 1.87
CA ILE A 247 -13.87 13.12 2.22
C ILE A 247 -13.82 13.77 3.60
N SER A 248 -13.20 13.10 4.56
CA SER A 248 -13.21 13.55 5.96
C SER A 248 -12.11 14.57 6.32
N GLY A 249 -11.06 14.66 5.49
CA GLY A 249 -9.86 15.43 5.84
C GLY A 249 -9.10 14.84 7.02
N GLN A 250 -9.47 13.64 7.51
CA GLN A 250 -8.88 12.99 8.68
C GLN A 250 -7.90 11.90 8.25
N LYS A 251 -6.74 11.85 8.87
CA LYS A 251 -5.75 10.80 8.63
C LYS A 251 -6.10 9.55 9.42
N ASN A 252 -6.33 8.41 8.75
CA ASN A 252 -6.72 7.16 9.40
C ASN A 252 -5.72 6.72 10.50
N SER A 253 -4.42 6.86 10.25
CA SER A 253 -3.37 6.47 11.21
C SER A 253 -3.27 7.35 12.46
N ARG A 254 -3.94 8.51 12.49
CA ARG A 254 -3.95 9.47 13.60
C ARG A 254 -5.38 9.83 14.02
N PHE A 255 -6.34 8.98 13.68
CA PHE A 255 -7.74 9.25 13.98
C PHE A 255 -7.98 9.23 15.50
N ASN A 256 -8.59 10.30 16.02
CA ASN A 256 -8.88 10.48 17.46
C ASN A 256 -10.17 11.28 17.71
N ARG A 257 -11.04 11.48 16.70
CA ARG A 257 -12.26 12.28 16.81
C ARG A 257 -13.35 11.67 17.71
N ASP A 258 -13.39 10.34 17.79
CA ASP A 258 -14.39 9.61 18.57
C ASP A 258 -13.65 8.56 19.44
N PRO A 259 -13.61 8.71 20.76
CA PRO A 259 -12.91 7.78 21.64
C PRO A 259 -13.51 6.37 21.64
N GLU A 260 -14.76 6.21 21.19
CA GLU A 260 -15.39 4.89 21.05
C GLU A 260 -15.00 4.18 19.74
N CYS A 261 -14.40 4.90 18.81
CA CYS A 261 -14.00 4.38 17.49
C CYS A 261 -12.49 4.25 17.39
N ARG A 262 -12.01 3.05 17.05
CA ARG A 262 -10.58 2.74 16.95
C ARG A 262 -9.92 3.26 15.67
N SER A 263 -10.72 3.63 14.66
CA SER A 263 -10.23 4.07 13.36
C SER A 263 -11.25 4.98 12.66
N LEU A 264 -10.76 5.72 11.67
CA LEU A 264 -11.61 6.49 10.76
C LEU A 264 -12.70 5.60 10.12
N LEU A 265 -12.35 4.40 9.71
CA LEU A 265 -13.27 3.47 9.03
C LEU A 265 -14.45 3.08 9.93
N GLU A 266 -14.19 2.79 11.20
CA GLU A 266 -15.22 2.43 12.17
C GLU A 266 -16.12 3.62 12.48
N TRP A 267 -15.55 4.81 12.62
CA TRP A 267 -16.30 6.05 12.84
C TRP A 267 -17.22 6.39 11.68
N VAL A 268 -16.72 6.33 10.45
CA VAL A 268 -17.55 6.59 9.25
C VAL A 268 -18.67 5.56 9.15
N TYR A 269 -18.38 4.28 9.38
CA TYR A 269 -19.40 3.24 9.37
C TYR A 269 -20.46 3.43 10.45
N LYS A 270 -20.08 3.85 11.68
CA LYS A 270 -20.99 4.19 12.77
C LYS A 270 -21.93 5.34 12.38
N LEU A 271 -21.41 6.39 11.75
CA LEU A 271 -22.23 7.51 11.25
C LEU A 271 -23.12 7.08 10.09
N TYR A 272 -22.64 6.27 9.18
CA TYR A 272 -23.42 5.70 8.08
C TYR A 272 -24.64 4.94 8.61
N LYS A 273 -24.45 4.02 9.55
CA LYS A 273 -25.54 3.24 10.17
C LYS A 273 -26.54 4.11 10.95
N LYS A 274 -26.10 5.23 11.47
CA LYS A 274 -26.97 6.23 12.17
C LYS A 274 -27.62 7.23 11.21
N GLN A 275 -27.40 7.11 9.90
CA GLN A 275 -27.88 8.08 8.87
C GLN A 275 -27.35 9.51 9.10
N ARG A 276 -26.21 9.66 9.76
CA ARG A 276 -25.54 10.93 10.05
C ARG A 276 -24.29 11.13 9.19
N ILE A 277 -24.35 10.66 7.95
CA ILE A 277 -23.21 10.57 7.04
C ILE A 277 -22.59 11.93 6.69
N MET A 278 -23.40 13.02 6.71
CA MET A 278 -22.93 14.37 6.40
C MET A 278 -21.93 14.91 7.43
N GLU A 279 -21.91 14.36 8.63
CA GLU A 279 -20.93 14.72 9.67
C GLU A 279 -19.51 14.23 9.39
N VAL A 280 -19.36 13.32 8.42
CA VAL A 280 -18.06 12.83 7.95
C VAL A 280 -17.30 13.89 7.17
N ILE A 281 -18.00 14.83 6.52
CA ILE A 281 -17.40 15.77 5.56
C ILE A 281 -16.39 16.69 6.25
N ASP A 282 -15.25 16.85 5.61
CA ASP A 282 -14.27 17.88 5.97
C ASP A 282 -14.94 19.28 5.91
N PRO A 283 -14.91 20.05 7.01
CA PRO A 283 -15.49 21.39 7.03
C PRO A 283 -15.02 22.31 5.90
N ARG A 284 -13.79 22.12 5.41
CA ARG A 284 -13.19 22.94 4.34
C ARG A 284 -13.88 22.80 2.99
N ILE A 285 -14.61 21.71 2.75
CA ILE A 285 -15.27 21.44 1.46
C ILE A 285 -16.80 21.46 1.54
N VAL A 286 -17.39 21.72 2.69
CA VAL A 286 -18.85 21.68 2.87
C VAL A 286 -19.56 22.60 1.88
N SER A 287 -19.02 23.80 1.62
CA SER A 287 -19.62 24.79 0.72
C SER A 287 -19.58 24.38 -0.77
N SER A 288 -18.61 23.56 -1.16
CA SER A 288 -18.42 23.12 -2.55
C SER A 288 -18.95 21.71 -2.81
N ALA A 289 -19.31 20.97 -1.76
CA ALA A 289 -19.66 19.55 -1.85
C ALA A 289 -21.07 19.33 -2.43
N ASP A 290 -21.18 18.44 -3.41
CA ASP A 290 -22.45 17.86 -3.84
C ASP A 290 -22.83 16.73 -2.86
N PRO A 291 -23.91 16.87 -2.05
CA PRO A 291 -24.28 15.91 -1.03
C PRO A 291 -24.49 14.50 -1.59
N HIS A 292 -25.09 14.39 -2.78
CA HIS A 292 -25.34 13.08 -3.41
C HIS A 292 -24.02 12.39 -3.82
N GLN A 293 -23.07 13.15 -4.37
CA GLN A 293 -21.76 12.61 -4.71
C GLN A 293 -20.98 12.21 -3.46
N VAL A 294 -21.05 13.02 -2.39
CA VAL A 294 -20.37 12.71 -1.13
C VAL A 294 -20.90 11.42 -0.53
N VAL A 295 -22.24 11.28 -0.42
CA VAL A 295 -22.88 10.07 0.11
C VAL A 295 -22.46 8.84 -0.71
N MET A 296 -22.51 8.94 -2.04
CA MET A 296 -22.07 7.88 -2.95
C MET A 296 -20.60 7.52 -2.73
N CYS A 297 -19.71 8.51 -2.62
CA CYS A 297 -18.29 8.25 -2.40
C CYS A 297 -17.99 7.64 -1.03
N ILE A 298 -18.70 8.04 0.03
CA ILE A 298 -18.59 7.41 1.35
C ILE A 298 -19.04 5.96 1.27
N GLN A 299 -20.15 5.67 0.59
CA GLN A 299 -20.64 4.31 0.43
C GLN A 299 -19.65 3.45 -0.38
N ILE A 300 -19.07 3.97 -1.47
CA ILE A 300 -17.97 3.31 -2.20
C ILE A 300 -16.80 3.02 -1.27
N GLY A 301 -16.35 4.01 -0.51
CA GLY A 301 -15.26 3.83 0.45
C GLY A 301 -15.54 2.70 1.44
N LEU A 302 -16.75 2.67 2.01
CA LEU A 302 -17.18 1.62 2.94
C LEU A 302 -17.28 0.24 2.28
N LEU A 303 -17.77 0.14 1.04
CA LEU A 303 -17.78 -1.11 0.27
C LEU A 303 -16.36 -1.63 0.01
N CYS A 304 -15.42 -0.73 -0.29
CA CYS A 304 -14.03 -1.10 -0.54
C CYS A 304 -13.29 -1.58 0.72
N VAL A 305 -13.66 -1.10 1.92
CA VAL A 305 -13.00 -1.48 3.19
C VAL A 305 -13.70 -2.60 3.95
N GLN A 306 -14.62 -3.34 3.32
CA GLN A 306 -15.28 -4.48 3.94
C GLN A 306 -14.27 -5.54 4.39
N SER A 307 -14.63 -6.27 5.44
CA SER A 307 -13.80 -7.32 6.03
C SER A 307 -13.47 -8.44 5.06
N ASP A 308 -14.49 -9.00 4.40
CA ASP A 308 -14.32 -10.08 3.41
C ASP A 308 -13.86 -9.49 2.07
N PRO A 309 -12.68 -9.84 1.54
CA PRO A 309 -12.20 -9.35 0.25
C PRO A 309 -13.15 -9.69 -0.91
N LYS A 310 -13.93 -10.76 -0.83
CA LYS A 310 -14.88 -11.17 -1.87
C LYS A 310 -16.06 -10.21 -2.00
N THR A 311 -16.43 -9.52 -0.94
CA THR A 311 -17.52 -8.56 -0.94
C THR A 311 -17.12 -7.16 -1.39
N ARG A 312 -15.80 -6.91 -1.52
CA ARG A 312 -15.30 -5.64 -2.06
C ARG A 312 -15.51 -5.61 -3.58
N PRO A 313 -15.95 -4.48 -4.14
CA PRO A 313 -16.10 -4.33 -5.60
C PRO A 313 -14.74 -4.46 -6.31
N ASP A 314 -14.76 -4.77 -7.60
CA ASP A 314 -13.61 -4.58 -8.47
C ASP A 314 -13.46 -3.10 -8.83
N MET A 315 -12.28 -2.68 -9.24
CA MET A 315 -12.05 -1.26 -9.53
C MET A 315 -12.81 -0.78 -10.78
N SER A 316 -13.05 -1.64 -11.76
CA SER A 316 -13.91 -1.37 -12.92
C SER A 316 -15.36 -1.07 -12.49
N ARG A 317 -15.91 -1.82 -11.51
CA ARG A 317 -17.21 -1.52 -10.91
C ARG A 317 -17.22 -0.19 -10.18
N VAL A 318 -16.15 0.13 -9.42
CA VAL A 318 -16.01 1.44 -8.76
C VAL A 318 -16.03 2.58 -9.78
N VAL A 319 -15.26 2.47 -10.87
CA VAL A 319 -15.25 3.48 -11.94
C VAL A 319 -16.63 3.60 -12.61
N LEU A 320 -17.32 2.49 -12.81
CA LEU A 320 -18.68 2.50 -13.36
C LEU A 320 -19.66 3.27 -12.46
N ILE A 321 -19.61 3.03 -11.14
CA ILE A 321 -20.45 3.73 -10.14
C ILE A 321 -20.16 5.23 -10.15
N LEU A 322 -18.88 5.62 -10.10
CA LEU A 322 -18.46 7.02 -10.14
C LEU A 322 -18.92 7.73 -11.43
N SER A 323 -18.95 7.01 -12.56
CA SER A 323 -19.32 7.57 -13.87
C SER A 323 -20.83 7.66 -14.08
N LYS A 324 -21.59 6.62 -13.71
CA LYS A 324 -23.04 6.50 -14.00
C LYS A 324 -23.93 7.00 -12.87
N LYS A 325 -23.37 7.24 -11.67
CA LYS A 325 -24.11 7.72 -10.49
C LYS A 325 -25.40 6.93 -10.24
N PRO A 326 -25.33 5.62 -10.00
CA PRO A 326 -26.52 4.80 -9.77
C PRO A 326 -27.26 5.26 -8.51
N THR A 327 -28.57 5.17 -8.52
CA THR A 327 -29.44 5.64 -7.42
C THR A 327 -29.36 4.72 -6.20
N ILE A 328 -29.05 3.43 -6.40
CA ILE A 328 -29.02 2.42 -5.35
C ILE A 328 -27.69 1.66 -5.43
N LEU A 329 -26.95 1.68 -4.34
CA LEU A 329 -25.76 0.84 -4.11
C LEU A 329 -26.06 -0.21 -3.05
N GLU A 330 -25.24 -1.26 -3.05
CA GLU A 330 -25.29 -2.28 -2.00
C GLU A 330 -25.01 -1.68 -0.62
N GLU A 331 -25.67 -2.22 0.41
CA GLU A 331 -25.40 -1.77 1.79
C GLU A 331 -24.05 -2.33 2.26
N PRO A 332 -23.11 -1.44 2.70
CA PRO A 332 -21.83 -1.90 3.16
C PRO A 332 -21.93 -2.65 4.48
N SER A 333 -21.18 -3.73 4.60
CA SER A 333 -20.97 -4.46 5.84
C SER A 333 -19.89 -3.80 6.70
N ARG A 334 -19.65 -4.32 7.90
CA ARG A 334 -18.66 -3.77 8.83
C ARG A 334 -17.27 -3.73 8.21
N PRO A 335 -16.52 -2.61 8.35
CA PRO A 335 -15.16 -2.49 7.89
C PRO A 335 -14.22 -3.56 8.47
N GLY A 336 -13.25 -3.96 7.68
CA GLY A 336 -12.18 -4.84 8.13
C GLY A 336 -11.26 -4.13 9.12
N HIS A 337 -10.91 -4.85 10.21
CA HIS A 337 -9.97 -4.36 11.21
C HIS A 337 -8.85 -5.39 11.42
N PRO A 338 -7.58 -4.97 11.57
CA PRO A 338 -6.51 -5.85 12.01
C PRO A 338 -6.90 -6.48 13.35
N GLY A 339 -7.06 -7.80 13.40
CA GLY A 339 -7.52 -8.52 14.59
C GLY A 339 -8.95 -9.09 14.53
N THR A 340 -9.72 -8.79 13.50
CA THR A 340 -10.98 -9.51 13.25
C THR A 340 -10.65 -10.93 12.75
N ARG A 341 -10.99 -11.95 13.52
CA ARG A 341 -10.84 -13.34 13.07
C ARG A 341 -11.79 -13.58 11.88
N TYR A 342 -11.21 -13.79 10.71
CA TYR A 342 -11.96 -14.31 9.57
C TYR A 342 -12.27 -15.77 9.86
N THR A 343 -13.51 -16.10 10.12
CA THR A 343 -14.00 -17.47 9.95
C THR A 343 -14.14 -17.69 8.45
N LEU A 344 -13.13 -18.34 7.85
CA LEU A 344 -13.31 -18.89 6.50
C LEU A 344 -14.59 -19.72 6.51
N PRO A 345 -15.49 -19.56 5.52
CA PRO A 345 -16.63 -20.45 5.38
C PRO A 345 -16.10 -21.89 5.32
N ARG A 346 -16.51 -22.73 6.28
CA ARG A 346 -16.20 -24.16 6.23
C ARG A 346 -16.68 -24.66 4.87
N ARG A 347 -15.76 -25.23 4.11
CA ARG A 347 -16.11 -25.99 2.91
C ARG A 347 -17.20 -26.97 3.29
N PRO A 348 -18.35 -27.02 2.58
CA PRO A 348 -19.35 -28.04 2.87
C PRO A 348 -18.68 -29.39 2.75
N THR A 349 -18.55 -30.10 3.85
CA THR A 349 -18.19 -31.51 3.83
C THR A 349 -19.32 -32.25 3.14
N ALA A 350 -19.03 -32.87 2.01
CA ALA A 350 -19.94 -33.77 1.34
C ALA A 350 -20.48 -34.79 2.36
N PRO A 351 -21.77 -35.13 2.32
CA PRO A 351 -22.34 -36.14 3.23
C PRO A 351 -21.62 -37.46 3.02
N ALA A 352 -21.04 -37.98 4.11
CA ALA A 352 -20.47 -39.31 4.12
C ALA A 352 -21.57 -40.30 3.83
N SER A 353 -21.46 -41.00 2.71
CA SER A 353 -22.31 -42.16 2.38
C SER A 353 -22.14 -43.23 3.47
N ALA A 354 -23.24 -43.51 4.16
CA ALA A 354 -23.33 -44.60 5.10
C ALA A 354 -23.20 -45.92 4.35
N SER A 355 -22.11 -46.63 4.56
CA SER A 355 -22.01 -48.07 4.28
C SER A 355 -22.09 -48.82 5.61
N ALA A 356 -23.21 -49.46 5.84
CA ALA A 356 -23.40 -50.41 6.91
C ALA A 356 -22.67 -51.71 6.59
N SER A 357 -21.88 -52.20 7.52
CA SER A 357 -21.61 -53.64 7.65
C SER A 357 -21.26 -53.95 9.10
N ALA A 358 -21.97 -55.00 9.53
CA ALA A 358 -22.12 -55.49 10.88
C ALA A 358 -20.95 -56.39 11.35
N SER A 359 -21.02 -56.69 12.66
CA SER A 359 -20.52 -57.83 13.44
C SER A 359 -19.01 -57.79 13.81
N SER A 360 -18.68 -57.91 15.01
CA SER A 360 -18.87 -58.77 16.16
C SER A 360 -17.62 -58.78 17.05
N ALA A 361 -17.91 -58.74 18.34
CA ALA A 361 -17.29 -59.47 19.44
C ALA A 361 -15.89 -59.09 19.98
N SER A 362 -16.00 -58.59 21.22
CA SER A 362 -15.26 -59.05 22.43
C SER A 362 -13.72 -59.07 22.43
N THR A 363 -13.03 -58.38 23.33
CA THR A 363 -12.55 -58.93 24.59
C THR A 363 -11.77 -57.90 25.40
N GLN A 364 -11.96 -57.95 26.68
CA GLN A 364 -11.28 -57.33 27.84
C GLN A 364 -9.75 -57.31 27.74
N SER A 365 -9.08 -56.30 28.28
CA SER A 365 -8.61 -56.27 29.67
C SER A 365 -7.39 -55.34 29.83
N GLN A 366 -7.49 -54.61 30.96
CA GLN A 366 -6.44 -54.27 31.95
C GLN A 366 -5.40 -53.18 31.61
N SER A 367 -5.64 -52.04 32.21
CA SER A 367 -4.87 -51.39 33.31
C SER A 367 -3.40 -51.72 33.43
N PHE A 368 -2.59 -50.69 33.42
CA PHE A 368 -1.54 -50.44 34.42
C PHE A 368 -1.15 -48.97 34.34
N GLY A 369 -1.22 -48.32 35.42
CA GLY A 369 -0.79 -47.10 35.93
C GLY A 369 0.68 -47.13 36.40
N SER A 370 1.23 -45.94 36.45
CA SER A 370 2.23 -45.40 37.40
C SER A 370 2.56 -43.98 36.88
N THR A 371 2.16 -42.98 37.56
CA THR A 371 2.65 -42.24 38.75
C THR A 371 4.15 -41.93 38.79
N LEU A 372 4.34 -40.66 39.16
CA LEU A 372 5.53 -40.01 39.76
C LEU A 372 6.47 -39.35 38.76
N ASN A 373 7.03 -38.17 39.01
CA ASN A 373 6.97 -37.19 40.11
C ASN A 373 7.63 -35.90 39.60
N SER A 374 7.09 -34.80 39.97
CA SER A 374 7.68 -33.55 40.43
C SER A 374 9.23 -33.42 40.42
N THR A 375 9.72 -32.28 39.94
CA THR A 375 10.56 -31.42 40.80
C THR A 375 10.52 -29.97 40.29
N ALA A 376 10.16 -29.14 41.20
CA ALA A 376 10.30 -27.69 41.18
C ALA A 376 11.75 -27.31 41.51
N SER A 377 12.23 -26.24 41.00
CA SER A 377 13.25 -25.45 41.65
C SER A 377 13.08 -23.98 41.31
N ALA A 378 12.75 -23.29 42.36
CA ALA A 378 12.81 -21.84 42.51
C ALA A 378 14.22 -21.44 42.97
N SER A 379 14.69 -20.28 42.55
CA SER A 379 15.62 -19.42 43.31
C SER A 379 15.67 -18.10 42.51
N ALA A 380 15.21 -17.06 43.03
CA ALA A 380 15.61 -16.21 44.14
C ALA A 380 16.29 -14.95 43.59
N SER A 381 15.61 -13.88 43.87
CA SER A 381 15.93 -12.47 43.93
C SER A 381 17.34 -12.09 44.37
N ALA A 382 17.85 -10.99 43.78
CA ALA A 382 18.77 -10.11 44.48
C ALA A 382 18.51 -8.66 44.09
N THR A 383 17.93 -7.97 45.00
CA THR A 383 17.89 -6.52 45.23
C THR A 383 19.29 -5.99 45.53
N ALA A 384 19.65 -4.86 44.95
CA ALA A 384 20.66 -3.98 45.53
C ALA A 384 20.28 -2.52 45.31
N THR A 385 20.13 -1.88 46.43
CA THR A 385 19.77 -0.50 46.74
C THR A 385 20.95 0.45 46.63
N SER A 386 20.61 1.70 46.27
CA SER A 386 21.14 2.99 46.71
C SER A 386 22.62 3.35 46.47
N THR A 387 22.90 4.54 45.98
CA THR A 387 23.04 5.75 46.83
C THR A 387 23.17 7.02 45.95
N SER A 388 22.62 8.06 46.51
CA SER A 388 22.64 9.45 46.12
C SER A 388 24.03 10.12 46.20
N ALA A 389 24.27 11.10 45.32
CA ALA A 389 25.05 12.30 45.63
C ALA A 389 24.75 13.46 44.67
N THR A 390 24.02 14.40 45.18
CA THR A 390 24.16 15.89 45.19
C THR A 390 24.94 16.59 44.06
N ASP A 391 24.22 17.55 43.49
CA ASP A 391 24.57 18.79 42.82
C ASP A 391 25.63 19.64 43.59
N PRO A 392 26.33 20.70 43.02
CA PRO A 392 25.70 21.86 42.41
C PRO A 392 26.55 22.67 41.37
N HIS A 393 25.92 23.68 40.80
CA HIS A 393 26.33 24.88 40.05
C HIS A 393 26.02 24.79 38.56
N GLY A 394 25.04 25.45 38.00
CA GLY A 394 24.64 26.86 38.09
C GLY A 394 25.29 27.70 36.98
N LYS A 395 24.51 27.93 35.88
CA LYS A 395 24.41 29.23 35.21
C LYS A 395 23.66 29.13 33.86
N ARG A 396 22.52 29.76 33.78
CA ARG A 396 21.94 30.43 32.59
C ARG A 396 22.65 31.79 32.42
N PRO A 397 22.36 32.61 31.40
CA PRO A 397 21.55 32.52 30.18
C PRO A 397 22.20 33.25 28.94
N MET A 398 21.39 33.40 27.88
CA MET A 398 21.16 34.49 26.91
C MET A 398 21.38 34.14 25.46
N THR A 399 20.28 34.16 24.75
CA THR A 399 19.82 34.95 23.59
C THR A 399 20.89 35.50 22.64
N TYR A 400 20.84 35.05 21.43
CA TYR A 400 20.60 35.88 20.22
C TYR A 400 19.92 35.03 19.15
#